data_afb84de89a9781ccab59b68ab2747443
#
_entry.id   afb84de89a9781ccab59b68ab2747443
#
_cell.length_a   1.000
_cell.length_b   1.000
_cell.length_c   1.000
_cell.angle_alpha   90.00
_cell.angle_beta   90.00
_cell.angle_gamma   90.00
#
_symmetry.space_group_name_H-M   'P 1'
#
loop_
_entity.id
_entity.type
_entity.pdbx_description
1 polymer ?
#
loop_
_entity_poly.entity_id
_entity_poly.type
_entity_poly.pdbx_seq_one_letter_code
_entity_poly.pdbx_strand_id
1 'polypeptide(L)'
;MAGHGRARGSGAVGLAVLLLVLLVGCGGRPATDGVRTEVQRVLDRRAAAVLAHDAAAYAATGDPAGYARLRAVPLAAWSYRVTAVRPGGEGAEADAELSYRVEGHDRGPVTVARALRLTRDAAGRWNVAAEEPARGSGRQLWDQGTVTVVRGAHSLVLGVGRSDEQLRTFADLADRAVPAVSRAWGTDWARRVVVLVPKSLDGMAALLGSPASSYRGIAAVTTGETGGGADAPADRVVVNPDAFGMLGPVGRQVVFTHETTHVATRADTNAATPLWLSEGYADWVGYRGTGRTPEEAAPELRKAVRGDGPPDGLPSDGDFGFAGDAARLARAYEGGWTACRMIAERWGERELHAFYRAVGEHGERPGAVEEAMESVLGTTLEDFTAQWRRYLHDELG
;
A
#
# COMPACT_ATOMS: atom_id res chain seq x y z
N MET A 1 68.98 3.22 -9.93
CA MET A 1 70.06 3.76 -9.11
C MET A 1 69.51 3.82 -7.70
N ALA A 2 69.85 2.90 -6.86
CA ALA A 2 70.97 2.91 -5.91
C ALA A 2 70.84 4.09 -4.92
N GLY A 3 70.80 3.95 -3.59
CA GLY A 3 71.22 2.89 -2.70
C GLY A 3 70.90 3.25 -1.28
N HIS A 4 70.79 2.31 -0.50
CA HIS A 4 71.37 1.93 0.80
C HIS A 4 71.66 2.98 1.85
N GLY A 5 71.22 2.70 3.08
CA GLY A 5 71.77 3.24 4.31
C GLY A 5 71.09 2.73 5.58
N ARG A 6 71.60 1.63 6.14
CA ARG A 6 71.33 1.14 7.51
C ARG A 6 72.05 1.98 8.55
N ALA A 7 71.42 2.19 9.74
CA ALA A 7 72.16 2.23 11.01
C ALA A 7 71.24 1.82 12.17
N ARG A 8 71.74 0.91 12.98
CA ARG A 8 71.23 0.40 14.25
C ARG A 8 71.53 1.37 15.40
N GLY A 9 70.64 1.37 16.39
CA GLY A 9 70.93 1.99 17.70
C GLY A 9 70.01 1.43 18.76
N SER A 10 70.57 0.56 19.62
CA SER A 10 69.93 -0.03 20.78
C SER A 10 69.90 0.95 21.97
N GLY A 11 68.87 0.85 22.82
CA GLY A 11 68.85 1.59 24.10
C GLY A 11 67.60 1.34 24.94
N ALA A 12 67.62 0.32 25.74
CA ALA A 12 67.20 0.13 27.16
C ALA A 12 65.89 0.78 27.71
N VAL A 13 64.98 -0.15 28.09
CA VAL A 13 64.35 -0.37 29.41
C VAL A 13 63.80 0.86 30.16
N GLY A 14 62.47 0.88 30.27
CA GLY A 14 61.72 1.66 31.25
C GLY A 14 60.35 1.03 31.50
N LEU A 15 60.29 0.11 32.48
CA LEU A 15 59.02 -0.56 32.90
C LEU A 15 58.22 0.43 33.75
N ALA A 16 57.20 1.10 33.16
CA ALA A 16 56.18 1.84 33.90
C ALA A 16 54.91 1.01 33.93
N VAL A 17 54.64 0.36 35.06
CA VAL A 17 53.37 -0.31 35.40
C VAL A 17 52.32 0.77 35.63
N LEU A 18 51.52 1.05 34.63
CA LEU A 18 50.34 1.90 34.78
C LEU A 18 49.17 0.99 35.17
N LEU A 19 48.78 0.97 36.45
CA LEU A 19 47.56 0.37 36.94
C LEU A 19 46.38 1.15 36.34
N LEU A 20 45.80 0.66 35.24
CA LEU A 20 44.52 1.11 34.74
C LEU A 20 43.43 0.45 35.61
N VAL A 21 42.92 1.20 36.58
CA VAL A 21 41.70 0.89 37.30
C VAL A 21 40.56 1.01 36.27
N LEU A 22 40.17 -0.12 35.71
CA LEU A 22 38.91 -0.25 34.95
C LEU A 22 37.75 -0.06 35.93
N LEU A 23 37.27 1.19 36.05
CA LEU A 23 35.95 1.48 36.56
C LEU A 23 34.95 0.88 35.54
N VAL A 24 34.60 -0.39 35.77
CA VAL A 24 33.42 -0.98 35.16
C VAL A 24 32.23 -0.26 35.75
N GLY A 25 31.76 0.76 35.04
CA GLY A 25 30.48 1.41 35.29
C GLY A 25 29.36 0.42 35.06
N CYS A 26 29.05 -0.43 36.06
CA CYS A 26 27.78 -1.14 36.14
C CYS A 26 26.70 -0.14 36.53
N GLY A 27 26.18 0.61 35.56
CA GLY A 27 25.10 1.55 35.78
C GLY A 27 24.12 1.55 34.61
N GLY A 28 22.95 0.93 34.77
CA GLY A 28 21.76 1.29 34.03
C GLY A 28 21.10 0.25 33.13
N ARG A 29 21.75 -0.88 32.78
CA ARG A 29 21.12 -1.93 31.94
C ARG A 29 20.14 -2.85 32.66
N PRO A 30 20.35 -3.36 33.88
CA PRO A 30 19.44 -4.34 34.50
C PRO A 30 18.06 -3.78 34.82
N ALA A 31 17.95 -2.52 35.24
CA ALA A 31 16.65 -1.91 35.60
C ALA A 31 15.77 -1.65 34.38
N THR A 32 16.34 -1.22 33.25
CA THR A 32 15.64 -0.96 32.01
C THR A 32 15.14 -2.26 31.35
N ASP A 33 15.93 -3.33 31.41
CA ASP A 33 15.54 -4.66 30.89
C ASP A 33 14.40 -5.28 31.70
N GLY A 34 14.39 -5.06 33.02
CA GLY A 34 13.27 -5.46 33.89
C GLY A 34 11.96 -4.76 33.54
N VAL A 35 12.02 -3.43 33.36
CA VAL A 35 10.85 -2.63 32.96
C VAL A 35 10.37 -3.03 31.57
N ARG A 36 11.28 -3.23 30.61
CA ARG A 36 10.95 -3.68 29.25
C ARG A 36 10.19 -5.03 29.27
N THR A 37 10.65 -5.98 30.07
CA THR A 37 10.00 -7.27 30.24
C THR A 37 8.59 -7.14 30.84
N GLU A 38 8.42 -6.27 31.84
CA GLU A 38 7.11 -6.02 32.44
C GLU A 38 6.14 -5.37 31.43
N VAL A 39 6.59 -4.37 30.68
CA VAL A 39 5.84 -3.69 29.63
C VAL A 39 5.42 -4.71 28.55
N GLN A 40 6.35 -5.57 28.10
CA GLN A 40 6.04 -6.61 27.11
C GLN A 40 4.91 -7.52 27.61
N ARG A 41 4.95 -7.97 28.90
CA ARG A 41 3.88 -8.79 29.47
C ARG A 41 2.53 -8.08 29.53
N VAL A 42 2.49 -6.74 29.73
CA VAL A 42 1.24 -5.97 29.66
C VAL A 42 0.71 -6.00 28.24
N LEU A 43 1.54 -5.74 27.24
CA LEU A 43 1.15 -5.73 25.85
C LEU A 43 0.76 -7.13 25.34
N ASP A 44 1.40 -8.20 25.83
CA ASP A 44 1.01 -9.58 25.51
C ASP A 44 -0.41 -9.90 26.03
N ARG A 45 -0.75 -9.46 27.28
CA ARG A 45 -2.12 -9.59 27.81
C ARG A 45 -3.12 -8.77 27.03
N ARG A 46 -2.73 -7.55 26.62
CA ARG A 46 -3.57 -6.65 25.81
C ARG A 46 -3.86 -7.30 24.45
N ALA A 47 -2.85 -7.89 23.81
CA ALA A 47 -2.98 -8.59 22.55
C ALA A 47 -3.88 -9.84 22.68
N ALA A 48 -3.67 -10.65 23.72
CA ALA A 48 -4.52 -11.81 23.98
C ALA A 48 -5.98 -11.44 24.19
N ALA A 49 -6.25 -10.32 24.90
CA ALA A 49 -7.60 -9.82 25.12
C ALA A 49 -8.30 -9.34 23.82
N VAL A 50 -7.53 -8.75 22.87
CA VAL A 50 -8.04 -8.39 21.53
C VAL A 50 -8.49 -9.65 20.79
N LEU A 51 -7.65 -10.67 20.72
CA LEU A 51 -7.94 -11.92 20.00
C LEU A 51 -9.03 -12.75 20.66
N ALA A 52 -9.16 -12.68 21.99
CA ALA A 52 -10.21 -13.34 22.74
C ALA A 52 -11.55 -12.58 22.73
N HIS A 53 -11.60 -11.40 22.12
CA HIS A 53 -12.75 -10.49 22.17
C HIS A 53 -13.19 -10.14 23.61
N ASP A 54 -12.24 -10.09 24.55
CA ASP A 54 -12.46 -9.81 25.97
C ASP A 54 -12.20 -8.34 26.31
N ALA A 55 -13.27 -7.55 26.33
CA ALA A 55 -13.21 -6.14 26.66
C ALA A 55 -12.76 -5.87 28.11
N ALA A 56 -13.11 -6.76 29.05
CA ALA A 56 -12.75 -6.59 30.47
C ALA A 56 -11.25 -6.89 30.67
N ALA A 57 -10.72 -7.96 30.08
CA ALA A 57 -9.29 -8.25 30.10
C ALA A 57 -8.47 -7.16 29.42
N TYR A 58 -8.98 -6.59 28.31
CA TYR A 58 -8.32 -5.45 27.65
C TYR A 58 -8.29 -4.22 28.57
N ALA A 59 -9.42 -3.86 29.18
CA ALA A 59 -9.52 -2.73 30.11
C ALA A 59 -8.61 -2.90 31.35
N ALA A 60 -8.38 -4.13 31.79
CA ALA A 60 -7.44 -4.42 32.87
C ALA A 60 -5.97 -4.18 32.52
N THR A 61 -5.64 -3.87 31.26
CA THR A 61 -4.29 -3.48 30.82
C THR A 61 -4.11 -1.97 30.66
N GLY A 62 -5.16 -1.18 30.88
CA GLY A 62 -5.13 0.29 30.76
C GLY A 62 -6.31 0.86 29.98
N ASP A 63 -6.08 1.91 29.16
CA ASP A 63 -7.13 2.59 28.42
C ASP A 63 -8.01 1.64 27.58
N PRO A 64 -9.32 1.58 27.85
CA PRO A 64 -10.25 0.70 27.14
C PRO A 64 -10.69 1.24 25.77
N ALA A 65 -10.48 2.53 25.48
CA ALA A 65 -11.00 3.18 24.27
C ALA A 65 -10.45 2.56 22.99
N GLY A 66 -9.20 2.07 23.00
CA GLY A 66 -8.58 1.38 21.87
C GLY A 66 -9.38 0.16 21.43
N TYR A 67 -9.84 -0.66 22.38
CA TYR A 67 -10.63 -1.86 22.07
C TYR A 67 -11.98 -1.52 21.39
N ALA A 68 -12.69 -0.54 21.90
CA ALA A 68 -13.97 -0.13 21.33
C ALA A 68 -13.88 0.28 19.87
N ARG A 69 -12.73 0.81 19.45
CA ARG A 69 -12.49 1.24 18.05
C ARG A 69 -12.25 0.07 17.09
N LEU A 70 -11.58 -0.99 17.55
CA LEU A 70 -11.14 -2.10 16.70
C LEU A 70 -11.91 -3.40 16.87
N ARG A 71 -12.77 -3.53 17.88
CA ARG A 71 -13.44 -4.79 18.26
C ARG A 71 -14.21 -5.49 17.16
N ALA A 72 -14.65 -4.76 16.13
CA ALA A 72 -15.39 -5.31 14.99
C ALA A 72 -14.46 -5.85 13.89
N VAL A 73 -13.16 -5.47 13.91
CA VAL A 73 -12.19 -5.88 12.90
C VAL A 73 -11.90 -7.37 13.07
N PRO A 74 -12.07 -8.20 12.02
CA PRO A 74 -11.77 -9.63 12.11
C PRO A 74 -10.25 -9.85 12.09
N LEU A 75 -9.68 -10.20 13.23
CA LEU A 75 -8.25 -10.37 13.41
C LEU A 75 -7.89 -11.84 13.61
N ALA A 76 -6.99 -12.36 12.76
CA ALA A 76 -6.40 -13.69 12.91
C ALA A 76 -5.13 -13.67 13.76
N ALA A 77 -4.47 -12.52 13.86
CA ALA A 77 -3.29 -12.32 14.70
C ALA A 77 -3.22 -10.86 15.17
N TRP A 78 -2.69 -10.69 16.39
CA TRP A 78 -2.41 -9.40 17.00
C TRP A 78 -1.32 -9.57 18.02
N SER A 79 -0.21 -8.89 17.89
CA SER A 79 0.93 -8.98 18.81
C SER A 79 1.71 -7.69 18.87
N TYR A 80 2.41 -7.47 19.96
CA TYR A 80 3.33 -6.36 20.15
C TYR A 80 4.75 -6.86 20.40
N ARG A 81 5.72 -6.15 19.89
CA ARG A 81 7.13 -6.29 20.23
C ARG A 81 7.67 -4.96 20.71
N VAL A 82 7.98 -4.86 22.01
CA VAL A 82 8.59 -3.65 22.60
C VAL A 82 9.99 -3.46 22.01
N THR A 83 10.23 -2.30 21.40
CA THR A 83 11.52 -1.96 20.79
C THR A 83 12.37 -1.05 21.68
N ALA A 84 11.73 -0.15 22.43
CA ALA A 84 12.41 0.71 23.40
C ALA A 84 11.51 1.03 24.60
N VAL A 85 12.12 1.30 25.76
CA VAL A 85 11.42 1.83 26.94
C VAL A 85 12.28 2.96 27.53
N ARG A 86 11.61 4.07 27.81
CA ARG A 86 12.21 5.26 28.43
C ARG A 86 11.44 5.55 29.74
N PRO A 87 11.94 5.09 30.91
CA PRO A 87 11.37 5.42 32.18
C PRO A 87 11.44 6.93 32.46
N GLY A 88 10.39 7.50 33.04
CA GLY A 88 10.33 8.92 33.37
C GLY A 88 9.30 9.22 34.46
N GLY A 89 9.72 9.85 35.56
CA GLY A 89 8.82 10.18 36.68
C GLY A 89 8.08 8.96 37.23
N GLU A 90 6.75 9.05 37.32
CA GLU A 90 5.86 7.97 37.79
C GLU A 90 5.42 7.02 36.65
N GLY A 91 5.93 7.20 35.42
CA GLY A 91 5.52 6.45 34.24
C GLY A 91 6.68 6.02 33.35
N ALA A 92 6.35 5.65 32.13
CA ALA A 92 7.32 5.38 31.06
C ALA A 92 6.71 5.69 29.69
N GLU A 93 7.59 6.02 28.74
CA GLU A 93 7.28 5.96 27.33
C GLU A 93 7.87 4.67 26.75
N ALA A 94 7.16 4.04 25.81
CA ALA A 94 7.67 2.88 25.11
C ALA A 94 7.37 2.99 23.62
N ASP A 95 8.30 2.48 22.82
CA ASP A 95 8.09 2.21 21.41
C ASP A 95 7.85 0.71 21.24
N ALA A 96 6.88 0.36 20.41
CA ALA A 96 6.60 -1.01 20.08
C ALA A 96 6.24 -1.18 18.60
N GLU A 97 6.48 -2.34 18.06
CA GLU A 97 5.89 -2.78 16.81
C GLU A 97 4.61 -3.56 17.11
N LEU A 98 3.52 -3.11 16.51
CA LEU A 98 2.27 -3.84 16.42
C LEU A 98 2.27 -4.63 15.13
N SER A 99 2.07 -5.94 15.24
CA SER A 99 1.92 -6.84 14.10
C SER A 99 0.54 -7.48 14.14
N TYR A 100 -0.20 -7.42 13.02
CA TYR A 100 -1.55 -7.97 12.94
C TYR A 100 -1.85 -8.59 11.58
N ARG A 101 -2.84 -9.47 11.53
CA ARG A 101 -3.40 -10.02 10.28
C ARG A 101 -4.93 -9.96 10.29
N VAL A 102 -5.51 -9.53 9.19
CA VAL A 102 -6.96 -9.60 8.97
C VAL A 102 -7.32 -11.02 8.56
N GLU A 103 -8.28 -11.61 9.26
CA GLU A 103 -8.72 -12.99 9.09
C GLU A 103 -9.22 -13.25 7.66
N GLY A 104 -8.74 -14.33 7.06
CA GLY A 104 -9.15 -14.77 5.72
C GLY A 104 -8.65 -13.90 4.56
N HIS A 105 -7.90 -12.81 4.85
CA HIS A 105 -7.39 -11.89 3.83
C HIS A 105 -5.87 -11.80 3.84
N ASP A 106 -5.25 -11.53 4.98
CA ASP A 106 -3.80 -11.39 5.07
C ASP A 106 -3.10 -12.74 5.13
N ARG A 107 -2.15 -12.97 4.23
CA ARG A 107 -1.22 -14.12 4.30
C ARG A 107 -0.12 -13.82 5.30
N GLY A 108 0.52 -12.68 5.19
CA GLY A 108 1.52 -12.17 6.12
C GLY A 108 1.01 -11.06 7.03
N PRO A 109 1.78 -10.69 8.05
CA PRO A 109 1.40 -9.64 8.98
C PRO A 109 1.61 -8.25 8.39
N VAL A 110 0.72 -7.34 8.74
CA VAL A 110 0.97 -5.89 8.66
C VAL A 110 1.71 -5.49 9.94
N THR A 111 2.83 -4.79 9.82
CA THR A 111 3.62 -4.31 10.95
C THR A 111 3.69 -2.80 10.96
N VAL A 112 3.36 -2.18 12.10
CA VAL A 112 3.35 -0.73 12.27
C VAL A 112 3.98 -0.32 13.60
N ALA A 113 4.70 0.80 13.61
CA ALA A 113 5.30 1.32 14.82
C ALA A 113 4.26 2.08 15.67
N ARG A 114 4.28 1.82 16.99
CA ARG A 114 3.39 2.44 17.98
C ARG A 114 4.22 3.15 19.05
N ALA A 115 3.74 4.30 19.51
CA ALA A 115 4.22 5.00 20.68
C ALA A 115 3.23 4.80 21.82
N LEU A 116 3.72 4.38 22.98
CA LEU A 116 2.91 4.09 24.15
C LEU A 116 3.32 4.98 25.32
N ARG A 117 2.34 5.47 26.06
CA ARG A 117 2.52 6.06 27.35
C ARG A 117 2.00 5.10 28.42
N LEU A 118 2.82 4.84 29.40
CA LEU A 118 2.58 3.87 30.45
C LEU A 118 2.56 4.55 31.80
N THR A 119 1.68 4.11 32.70
CA THR A 119 1.58 4.55 34.09
C THR A 119 1.56 3.34 35.02
N ARG A 120 1.85 3.58 36.32
CA ARG A 120 1.66 2.55 37.34
C ARG A 120 0.35 2.77 38.09
N ASP A 121 -0.36 1.68 38.36
CA ASP A 121 -1.49 1.71 39.25
C ASP A 121 -1.08 1.76 40.76
N ALA A 122 -2.06 1.85 41.67
CA ALA A 122 -1.77 1.86 43.08
C ALA A 122 -1.08 0.59 43.64
N ALA A 123 -1.14 -0.52 42.89
CA ALA A 123 -0.44 -1.75 43.19
C ALA A 123 0.96 -1.83 42.50
N GLY A 124 1.41 -0.75 41.86
CA GLY A 124 2.68 -0.68 41.16
C GLY A 124 2.72 -1.40 39.81
N ARG A 125 1.61 -1.87 39.28
CA ARG A 125 1.53 -2.59 37.99
C ARG A 125 1.47 -1.59 36.82
N TRP A 126 2.17 -1.92 35.74
CA TRP A 126 2.12 -1.12 34.52
C TRP A 126 0.76 -1.23 33.80
N ASN A 127 0.29 -0.09 33.31
CA ASN A 127 -0.92 0.06 32.50
C ASN A 127 -0.64 0.97 31.30
N VAL A 128 -1.27 0.66 30.15
CA VAL A 128 -1.23 1.50 28.96
C VAL A 128 -2.18 2.69 29.15
N ALA A 129 -1.64 3.88 29.36
CA ALA A 129 -2.42 5.12 29.50
C ALA A 129 -2.80 5.71 28.14
N ALA A 130 -1.96 5.50 27.11
CA ALA A 130 -2.26 5.89 25.72
C ALA A 130 -1.44 5.03 24.74
N GLU A 131 -2.01 4.82 23.57
CA GLU A 131 -1.36 4.16 22.44
C GLU A 131 -1.69 4.93 21.16
N GLU A 132 -0.65 5.37 20.44
CA GLU A 132 -0.76 6.19 19.24
C GLU A 132 0.18 5.67 18.14
N PRO A 133 -0.06 5.99 16.85
CA PRO A 133 0.93 5.76 15.81
C PRO A 133 2.25 6.46 16.17
N ALA A 134 3.38 5.79 16.01
CA ALA A 134 4.68 6.42 16.18
C ALA A 134 4.87 7.53 15.14
N ARG A 135 5.71 8.50 15.47
CA ARG A 135 6.01 9.62 14.56
C ARG A 135 6.58 9.09 13.23
N GLY A 136 5.97 9.49 12.12
CA GLY A 136 6.36 9.02 10.78
C GLY A 136 5.83 7.63 10.41
N SER A 137 5.06 6.97 11.29
CA SER A 137 4.37 5.72 10.99
C SER A 137 2.98 5.98 10.40
N GLY A 138 2.55 5.12 9.46
CA GLY A 138 1.19 5.17 8.92
C GLY A 138 0.13 4.92 10.00
N ARG A 139 -0.96 5.68 9.93
CA ARG A 139 -2.13 5.46 10.79
C ARG A 139 -2.91 4.23 10.34
N GLN A 140 -3.60 3.61 11.29
CA GLN A 140 -4.55 2.55 11.00
C GLN A 140 -5.97 3.10 11.02
N LEU A 141 -6.92 2.40 10.40
CA LEU A 141 -8.29 2.89 10.31
C LEU A 141 -8.92 3.12 11.71
N TRP A 142 -8.64 2.25 12.67
CA TRP A 142 -9.10 2.38 14.07
C TRP A 142 -8.45 3.53 14.85
N ASP A 143 -7.35 4.11 14.37
CA ASP A 143 -6.80 5.35 14.94
C ASP A 143 -7.69 6.57 14.64
N GLN A 144 -8.57 6.47 13.63
CA GLN A 144 -9.47 7.53 13.20
C GLN A 144 -10.84 7.48 13.86
N GLY A 145 -11.21 6.36 14.49
CA GLY A 145 -12.49 6.17 15.16
C GLY A 145 -12.92 4.71 15.24
N THR A 146 -14.17 4.50 15.65
CA THR A 146 -14.75 3.16 15.71
C THR A 146 -14.94 2.60 14.29
N VAL A 147 -14.40 1.42 14.06
CA VAL A 147 -14.51 0.73 12.77
C VAL A 147 -15.82 -0.03 12.70
N THR A 148 -16.59 0.23 11.66
CA THR A 148 -17.73 -0.57 11.23
C THR A 148 -17.27 -1.54 10.14
N VAL A 149 -17.75 -2.77 10.13
CA VAL A 149 -17.31 -3.83 9.23
C VAL A 149 -18.49 -4.44 8.48
N VAL A 150 -18.41 -4.49 7.16
CA VAL A 150 -19.35 -5.19 6.29
C VAL A 150 -18.61 -6.25 5.49
N ARG A 151 -19.16 -7.46 5.45
CA ARG A 151 -18.64 -8.57 4.63
C ARG A 151 -19.50 -8.74 3.39
N GLY A 152 -18.89 -8.68 2.22
CA GLY A 152 -19.49 -9.08 0.96
C GLY A 152 -19.16 -10.54 0.61
N ALA A 153 -19.55 -10.97 -0.59
CA ALA A 153 -19.22 -12.30 -1.10
C ALA A 153 -17.72 -12.44 -1.41
N HIS A 154 -17.09 -11.34 -1.86
CA HIS A 154 -15.69 -11.29 -2.26
C HIS A 154 -14.93 -10.15 -1.58
N SER A 155 -15.54 -9.47 -0.62
CA SER A 155 -14.98 -8.25 -0.04
C SER A 155 -15.11 -8.20 1.47
N LEU A 156 -14.16 -7.50 2.09
CA LEU A 156 -14.24 -7.05 3.46
C LEU A 156 -14.12 -5.53 3.45
N VAL A 157 -15.20 -4.85 3.85
CA VAL A 157 -15.24 -3.39 3.89
C VAL A 157 -15.16 -2.91 5.33
N LEU A 158 -14.16 -2.09 5.62
CA LEU A 158 -13.95 -1.47 6.93
C LEU A 158 -14.13 0.04 6.76
N GLY A 159 -14.99 0.65 7.58
CA GLY A 159 -15.24 2.09 7.50
C GLY A 159 -15.27 2.78 8.86
N VAL A 160 -14.99 4.08 8.87
CA VAL A 160 -15.11 4.94 10.04
C VAL A 160 -16.10 6.07 9.76
N GLY A 161 -17.07 6.27 10.66
CA GLY A 161 -18.10 7.30 10.52
C GLY A 161 -19.07 7.02 9.36
N ARG A 162 -19.29 5.76 9.01
CA ARG A 162 -20.20 5.29 7.97
C ARG A 162 -21.19 4.28 8.55
N SER A 163 -22.43 4.30 8.03
CA SER A 163 -23.42 3.28 8.38
C SER A 163 -23.15 1.98 7.63
N ASP A 164 -23.72 0.87 8.13
CA ASP A 164 -23.68 -0.43 7.46
C ASP A 164 -24.23 -0.36 6.02
N GLU A 165 -25.29 0.41 5.79
CA GLU A 165 -25.91 0.60 4.49
C GLU A 165 -24.94 1.28 3.51
N GLN A 166 -24.24 2.34 3.96
CA GLN A 166 -23.21 3.00 3.17
C GLN A 166 -22.07 2.06 2.83
N LEU A 167 -21.62 1.24 3.79
CA LEU A 167 -20.53 0.28 3.54
C LEU A 167 -20.97 -0.88 2.64
N ARG A 168 -22.24 -1.31 2.68
CA ARG A 168 -22.77 -2.31 1.74
C ARG A 168 -22.65 -1.84 0.29
N THR A 169 -22.83 -0.54 0.01
CA THR A 169 -22.64 -0.02 -1.36
C THR A 169 -21.23 -0.31 -1.89
N PHE A 170 -20.20 -0.18 -1.06
CA PHE A 170 -18.82 -0.51 -1.43
C PHE A 170 -18.62 -2.02 -1.57
N ALA A 171 -19.22 -2.82 -0.69
CA ALA A 171 -19.17 -4.27 -0.80
C ALA A 171 -19.80 -4.76 -2.11
N ASP A 172 -20.96 -4.22 -2.50
CA ASP A 172 -21.65 -4.57 -3.75
C ASP A 172 -20.81 -4.21 -4.98
N LEU A 173 -20.09 -3.08 -4.96
CA LEU A 173 -19.19 -2.68 -6.04
C LEU A 173 -18.01 -3.64 -6.16
N ALA A 174 -17.38 -3.98 -5.05
CA ALA A 174 -16.24 -4.91 -4.99
C ALA A 174 -16.68 -6.34 -5.41
N ASP A 175 -17.84 -6.78 -4.96
CA ASP A 175 -18.38 -8.11 -5.27
C ASP A 175 -18.74 -8.27 -6.76
N ARG A 176 -19.03 -7.16 -7.47
CA ARG A 176 -19.15 -7.16 -8.94
C ARG A 176 -17.77 -7.05 -9.62
N ALA A 177 -16.84 -6.32 -9.04
CA ALA A 177 -15.50 -6.13 -9.61
C ALA A 177 -14.70 -7.44 -9.64
N VAL A 178 -14.68 -8.20 -8.54
CA VAL A 178 -13.89 -9.44 -8.42
C VAL A 178 -14.19 -10.47 -9.52
N PRO A 179 -15.45 -10.82 -9.84
CA PRO A 179 -15.73 -11.71 -10.97
C PRO A 179 -15.38 -11.08 -12.32
N ALA A 180 -15.55 -9.76 -12.49
CA ALA A 180 -15.20 -9.08 -13.74
C ALA A 180 -13.69 -9.16 -14.00
N VAL A 181 -12.89 -8.84 -12.99
CA VAL A 181 -11.43 -8.96 -13.05
C VAL A 181 -10.98 -10.40 -13.26
N SER A 182 -11.61 -11.38 -12.57
CA SER A 182 -11.27 -12.79 -12.75
C SER A 182 -11.56 -13.30 -14.16
N ARG A 183 -12.54 -12.75 -14.86
CA ARG A 183 -12.78 -13.07 -16.28
C ARG A 183 -11.74 -12.47 -17.21
N ALA A 184 -11.20 -11.30 -16.86
CA ALA A 184 -10.19 -10.61 -17.67
C ALA A 184 -8.77 -11.13 -17.41
N TRP A 185 -8.39 -11.27 -16.13
CA TRP A 185 -7.02 -11.61 -15.71
C TRP A 185 -6.79 -13.12 -15.49
N GLY A 186 -7.86 -13.87 -15.23
CA GLY A 186 -7.78 -15.26 -14.78
C GLY A 186 -8.04 -15.39 -13.28
N THR A 187 -7.87 -16.60 -12.76
CA THR A 187 -8.28 -16.96 -11.39
C THR A 187 -7.11 -17.18 -10.43
N ASP A 188 -5.88 -16.98 -10.87
CA ASP A 188 -4.67 -17.21 -10.08
C ASP A 188 -4.31 -15.97 -9.25
N TRP A 189 -5.22 -15.59 -8.36
CA TRP A 189 -5.07 -14.53 -7.37
C TRP A 189 -6.06 -14.75 -6.22
N ALA A 190 -6.02 -13.91 -5.18
CA ALA A 190 -6.84 -14.10 -3.98
C ALA A 190 -8.36 -14.07 -4.22
N ARG A 191 -8.84 -13.43 -5.28
CA ARG A 191 -10.26 -13.23 -5.66
C ARG A 191 -11.10 -12.67 -4.53
N ARG A 192 -10.48 -11.82 -3.73
CA ARG A 192 -11.10 -11.09 -2.63
C ARG A 192 -10.33 -9.80 -2.40
N VAL A 193 -11.02 -8.78 -1.91
CA VAL A 193 -10.43 -7.46 -1.67
C VAL A 193 -10.78 -6.95 -0.28
N VAL A 194 -9.87 -6.16 0.29
CA VAL A 194 -10.09 -5.41 1.53
C VAL A 194 -10.24 -3.94 1.17
N VAL A 195 -11.38 -3.35 1.54
CA VAL A 195 -11.70 -1.96 1.25
C VAL A 195 -11.68 -1.16 2.55
N LEU A 196 -10.93 -0.07 2.56
CA LEU A 196 -10.87 0.88 3.67
C LEU A 196 -11.59 2.17 3.29
N VAL A 197 -12.61 2.54 4.07
CA VAL A 197 -13.40 3.76 3.87
C VAL A 197 -13.17 4.70 5.05
N PRO A 198 -12.17 5.58 4.98
CA PRO A 198 -11.92 6.58 6.00
C PRO A 198 -13.03 7.63 6.05
N LYS A 199 -13.03 8.46 7.10
CA LYS A 199 -14.05 9.49 7.29
C LYS A 199 -13.96 10.62 6.24
N SER A 200 -12.75 10.91 5.75
CA SER A 200 -12.46 12.07 4.89
C SER A 200 -11.21 11.83 4.05
N LEU A 201 -10.91 12.76 3.14
CA LEU A 201 -9.65 12.82 2.39
C LEU A 201 -8.43 12.88 3.34
N ASP A 202 -8.48 13.64 4.42
CA ASP A 202 -7.40 13.67 5.43
C ASP A 202 -7.21 12.29 6.10
N GLY A 203 -8.32 11.57 6.30
CA GLY A 203 -8.28 10.20 6.79
C GLY A 203 -7.60 9.25 5.80
N MET A 204 -7.88 9.37 4.50
CA MET A 204 -7.19 8.62 3.44
C MET A 204 -5.69 8.94 3.42
N ALA A 205 -5.35 10.21 3.42
CA ALA A 205 -3.97 10.69 3.45
C ALA A 205 -3.19 10.13 4.66
N ALA A 206 -3.82 10.08 5.83
CA ALA A 206 -3.22 9.54 7.04
C ALA A 206 -2.99 8.01 6.97
N LEU A 207 -3.85 7.25 6.27
CA LEU A 207 -3.63 5.82 6.00
C LEU A 207 -2.47 5.59 5.05
N LEU A 208 -2.35 6.45 4.02
CA LEU A 208 -1.37 6.32 2.94
C LEU A 208 -0.02 6.99 3.26
N GLY A 209 0.07 7.75 4.36
CA GLY A 209 1.31 8.39 4.81
C GLY A 209 1.79 9.55 3.92
N SER A 210 0.90 10.15 3.11
CA SER A 210 1.23 11.24 2.20
C SER A 210 0.25 12.42 2.38
N PRO A 211 0.60 13.65 1.97
CA PRO A 211 -0.27 14.81 2.14
C PRO A 211 -1.63 14.66 1.40
N ALA A 212 -2.71 15.17 1.98
CA ALA A 212 -4.04 15.13 1.38
C ALA A 212 -4.13 15.76 -0.01
N SER A 213 -3.28 16.77 -0.28
CA SER A 213 -3.18 17.39 -1.60
C SER A 213 -2.81 16.41 -2.72
N SER A 214 -2.08 15.34 -2.41
CA SER A 214 -1.68 14.32 -3.37
C SER A 214 -2.84 13.42 -3.82
N TYR A 215 -3.94 13.40 -3.07
CA TYR A 215 -5.10 12.54 -3.35
C TYR A 215 -6.38 13.32 -3.69
N ARG A 216 -6.26 14.65 -3.85
CA ARG A 216 -7.41 15.50 -4.18
C ARG A 216 -7.91 15.18 -5.59
N GLY A 217 -9.06 14.61 -5.73
CA GLY A 217 -9.62 14.21 -7.03
C GLY A 217 -9.40 12.73 -7.39
N ILE A 218 -8.59 12.02 -6.64
CA ILE A 218 -8.41 10.57 -6.78
C ILE A 218 -9.52 9.88 -5.96
N ALA A 219 -10.28 9.01 -6.60
CA ALA A 219 -11.45 8.38 -5.98
C ALA A 219 -11.10 7.19 -5.07
N ALA A 220 -10.08 6.44 -5.41
CA ALA A 220 -9.53 5.35 -4.61
C ALA A 220 -8.06 5.11 -4.97
N VAL A 221 -7.34 4.35 -4.14
CA VAL A 221 -5.96 3.93 -4.37
C VAL A 221 -5.78 2.52 -3.81
N THR A 222 -5.17 1.64 -4.57
CA THR A 222 -4.75 0.32 -4.09
C THR A 222 -3.35 0.39 -3.49
N THR A 223 -3.23 -0.01 -2.22
CA THR A 223 -1.92 -0.12 -1.54
C THR A 223 -1.37 -1.52 -1.73
N GLY A 224 -0.06 -1.63 -1.66
CA GLY A 224 0.68 -2.89 -1.69
C GLY A 224 2.09 -2.64 -2.21
N GLU A 225 3.02 -3.49 -1.81
CA GLU A 225 4.38 -3.45 -2.35
C GLU A 225 4.40 -4.19 -3.69
N THR A 226 4.85 -3.53 -4.75
CA THR A 226 5.09 -4.17 -6.04
C THR A 226 6.13 -5.28 -5.87
N GLY A 227 5.84 -6.47 -6.39
CA GLY A 227 6.71 -7.64 -6.21
C GLY A 227 6.65 -8.26 -4.81
N GLY A 228 5.66 -7.91 -3.98
CA GLY A 228 5.45 -8.49 -2.66
C GLY A 228 5.37 -10.01 -2.73
N GLY A 229 6.18 -10.70 -1.91
CA GLY A 229 6.26 -12.16 -1.89
C GLY A 229 4.94 -12.83 -1.44
N ALA A 230 4.90 -14.16 -1.52
CA ALA A 230 3.73 -14.97 -1.17
C ALA A 230 3.19 -14.74 0.26
N ASP A 231 4.03 -14.23 1.15
CA ASP A 231 3.71 -13.93 2.56
C ASP A 231 3.40 -12.43 2.80
N ALA A 232 3.21 -11.63 1.76
CA ALA A 232 2.81 -10.24 1.93
C ALA A 232 1.37 -10.12 2.48
N PRO A 233 1.06 -9.06 3.25
CA PRO A 233 -0.32 -8.75 3.58
C PRO A 233 -1.12 -8.47 2.30
N ALA A 234 -2.44 -8.65 2.35
CA ALA A 234 -3.30 -8.31 1.24
C ALA A 234 -3.24 -6.82 0.92
N ASP A 235 -3.38 -6.47 -0.34
CA ASP A 235 -3.58 -5.08 -0.76
C ASP A 235 -4.85 -4.49 -0.13
N ARG A 236 -4.85 -3.19 0.06
CA ARG A 236 -6.01 -2.43 0.56
C ARG A 236 -6.45 -1.44 -0.52
N VAL A 237 -7.71 -1.49 -0.88
CA VAL A 237 -8.36 -0.42 -1.66
C VAL A 237 -8.80 0.67 -0.69
N VAL A 238 -8.13 1.81 -0.71
CA VAL A 238 -8.42 2.95 0.18
C VAL A 238 -9.23 3.98 -0.59
N VAL A 239 -10.46 4.23 -0.15
CA VAL A 239 -11.41 5.12 -0.83
C VAL A 239 -11.24 6.56 -0.34
N ASN A 240 -11.23 7.52 -1.27
CA ASN A 240 -11.44 8.93 -1.00
C ASN A 240 -12.95 9.21 -1.00
N PRO A 241 -13.61 9.38 0.15
CA PRO A 241 -15.06 9.52 0.17
C PRO A 241 -15.57 10.79 -0.53
N ASP A 242 -14.76 11.85 -0.61
CA ASP A 242 -15.14 13.13 -1.21
C ASP A 242 -15.17 13.00 -2.76
N ALA A 243 -14.06 12.54 -3.36
CA ALA A 243 -13.99 12.35 -4.81
C ALA A 243 -14.90 11.22 -5.29
N PHE A 244 -14.95 10.11 -4.56
CA PHE A 244 -15.83 8.98 -4.88
C PHE A 244 -17.32 9.36 -4.84
N GLY A 245 -17.70 10.23 -3.89
CA GLY A 245 -19.06 10.77 -3.78
C GLY A 245 -19.54 11.53 -5.01
N MET A 246 -18.63 12.12 -5.78
CA MET A 246 -18.92 12.89 -7.01
C MET A 246 -19.16 12.00 -8.23
N LEU A 247 -18.76 10.72 -8.18
CA LEU A 247 -18.90 9.80 -9.30
C LEU A 247 -20.33 9.30 -9.46
N GLY A 248 -20.78 9.20 -10.70
CA GLY A 248 -22.01 8.48 -11.06
C GLY A 248 -21.85 6.96 -10.95
N PRO A 249 -22.94 6.19 -11.08
CA PRO A 249 -22.91 4.73 -10.86
C PRO A 249 -21.88 3.99 -11.74
N VAL A 250 -21.74 4.37 -13.01
CA VAL A 250 -20.74 3.77 -13.92
C VAL A 250 -19.32 4.09 -13.46
N GLY A 251 -19.01 5.36 -13.15
CA GLY A 251 -17.68 5.75 -12.69
C GLY A 251 -17.28 5.06 -11.40
N ARG A 252 -18.22 4.88 -10.45
CA ARG A 252 -17.97 4.12 -9.20
C ARG A 252 -17.59 2.68 -9.48
N GLN A 253 -18.29 2.02 -10.41
CA GLN A 253 -17.99 0.64 -10.78
C GLN A 253 -16.66 0.53 -11.53
N VAL A 254 -16.37 1.47 -12.45
CA VAL A 254 -15.08 1.54 -13.16
C VAL A 254 -13.93 1.64 -12.16
N VAL A 255 -13.99 2.58 -11.21
CA VAL A 255 -12.95 2.74 -10.18
C VAL A 255 -12.77 1.46 -9.36
N PHE A 256 -13.84 0.83 -8.88
CA PHE A 256 -13.70 -0.42 -8.11
C PHE A 256 -13.12 -1.57 -8.92
N THR A 257 -13.48 -1.66 -10.20
CA THR A 257 -12.93 -2.70 -11.09
C THR A 257 -11.45 -2.40 -11.39
N HIS A 258 -11.08 -1.15 -11.61
CA HIS A 258 -9.70 -0.68 -11.77
C HIS A 258 -8.85 -1.04 -10.55
N GLU A 259 -9.26 -0.64 -9.34
CA GLU A 259 -8.50 -0.93 -8.12
C GLU A 259 -8.41 -2.44 -7.84
N THR A 260 -9.49 -3.19 -8.11
CA THR A 260 -9.48 -4.65 -7.98
C THR A 260 -8.53 -5.30 -8.98
N THR A 261 -8.34 -4.68 -10.17
CA THR A 261 -7.37 -5.16 -11.16
C THR A 261 -5.95 -5.04 -10.65
N HIS A 262 -5.59 -3.94 -9.97
CA HIS A 262 -4.29 -3.83 -9.33
C HIS A 262 -4.05 -4.92 -8.27
N VAL A 263 -5.07 -5.27 -7.49
CA VAL A 263 -4.97 -6.40 -6.55
C VAL A 263 -4.71 -7.72 -7.29
N ALA A 264 -5.36 -7.95 -8.41
CA ALA A 264 -5.22 -9.19 -9.18
C ALA A 264 -3.88 -9.31 -9.90
N THR A 265 -3.38 -8.18 -10.46
CA THR A 265 -2.14 -8.15 -11.24
C THR A 265 -0.88 -8.00 -10.38
N ARG A 266 -1.03 -7.82 -9.05
CA ARG A 266 0.06 -7.48 -8.13
C ARG A 266 1.29 -8.38 -8.25
N ALA A 267 1.09 -9.68 -8.38
CA ALA A 267 2.17 -10.65 -8.48
C ALA A 267 2.99 -10.53 -9.78
N ASP A 268 2.36 -10.02 -10.83
CA ASP A 268 2.96 -9.86 -12.16
C ASP A 268 3.34 -8.39 -12.46
N THR A 269 3.20 -7.49 -11.46
CA THR A 269 3.56 -6.05 -11.58
C THR A 269 4.81 -5.77 -10.75
N ASN A 270 5.83 -5.21 -11.39
CA ASN A 270 7.08 -4.83 -10.72
C ASN A 270 7.72 -3.59 -11.38
N ALA A 271 9.00 -3.32 -11.10
CA ALA A 271 9.74 -2.18 -11.64
C ALA A 271 9.85 -2.19 -13.18
N ALA A 272 9.72 -3.34 -13.81
CA ALA A 272 9.73 -3.45 -15.27
C ALA A 272 8.42 -2.97 -15.90
N THR A 273 7.29 -3.05 -15.18
CA THR A 273 5.96 -2.70 -15.69
C THR A 273 5.77 -1.18 -15.75
N PRO A 274 5.66 -0.55 -16.94
CA PRO A 274 5.41 0.89 -17.04
C PRO A 274 4.01 1.26 -16.56
N LEU A 275 3.86 2.48 -16.03
CA LEU A 275 2.56 2.94 -15.55
C LEU A 275 1.49 2.98 -16.66
N TRP A 276 1.86 3.31 -17.91
CA TRP A 276 0.88 3.26 -19.00
C TRP A 276 0.28 1.86 -19.22
N LEU A 277 1.06 0.79 -18.91
CA LEU A 277 0.58 -0.58 -19.04
C LEU A 277 -0.23 -1.01 -17.82
N SER A 278 0.25 -0.74 -16.60
CA SER A 278 -0.46 -1.13 -15.37
C SER A 278 -1.78 -0.36 -15.20
N GLU A 279 -1.77 0.95 -15.36
CA GLU A 279 -2.95 1.79 -15.28
C GLU A 279 -3.88 1.58 -16.48
N GLY A 280 -3.30 1.52 -17.68
CA GLY A 280 -4.07 1.29 -18.90
C GLY A 280 -4.78 -0.08 -18.92
N TYR A 281 -4.14 -1.12 -18.39
CA TYR A 281 -4.77 -2.43 -18.25
C TYR A 281 -5.91 -2.39 -17.20
N ALA A 282 -5.68 -1.72 -16.06
CA ALA A 282 -6.70 -1.58 -15.03
C ALA A 282 -7.92 -0.80 -15.54
N ASP A 283 -7.71 0.28 -16.29
CA ASP A 283 -8.77 1.01 -16.96
C ASP A 283 -9.45 0.17 -18.05
N TRP A 284 -8.69 -0.57 -18.87
CA TRP A 284 -9.27 -1.45 -19.87
C TRP A 284 -10.23 -2.47 -19.25
N VAL A 285 -9.86 -3.11 -18.15
CA VAL A 285 -10.75 -4.00 -17.40
C VAL A 285 -11.94 -3.23 -16.81
N GLY A 286 -11.69 -2.03 -16.26
CA GLY A 286 -12.70 -1.16 -15.63
C GLY A 286 -13.81 -0.73 -16.59
N TYR A 287 -13.45 -0.37 -17.81
CA TYR A 287 -14.41 0.10 -18.82
C TYR A 287 -15.12 -1.03 -19.58
N ARG A 288 -14.70 -2.29 -19.43
CA ARG A 288 -15.35 -3.43 -20.12
C ARG A 288 -16.82 -3.53 -19.75
N GLY A 289 -17.67 -3.65 -20.78
CA GLY A 289 -19.12 -3.82 -20.61
C GLY A 289 -19.86 -2.60 -20.08
N THR A 290 -19.21 -1.44 -20.00
CA THR A 290 -19.86 -0.18 -19.60
C THR A 290 -20.69 0.46 -20.73
N GLY A 291 -20.46 0.03 -21.98
CA GLY A 291 -21.07 0.64 -23.17
C GLY A 291 -20.52 2.02 -23.54
N ARG A 292 -19.45 2.47 -22.85
CA ARG A 292 -18.80 3.76 -23.17
C ARG A 292 -18.01 3.65 -24.47
N THR A 293 -18.20 4.66 -25.34
CA THR A 293 -17.40 4.83 -26.55
C THR A 293 -16.00 5.37 -26.19
N PRO A 294 -15.01 5.26 -27.10
CA PRO A 294 -13.69 5.85 -26.90
C PRO A 294 -13.75 7.35 -26.61
N GLU A 295 -14.59 8.08 -27.31
CA GLU A 295 -14.74 9.51 -27.12
C GLU A 295 -15.33 9.89 -25.75
N GLU A 296 -16.17 9.01 -25.18
CA GLU A 296 -16.75 9.19 -23.86
C GLU A 296 -15.78 8.78 -22.72
N ALA A 297 -14.90 7.81 -22.98
CA ALA A 297 -13.95 7.30 -21.99
C ALA A 297 -12.62 8.06 -22.01
N ALA A 298 -12.26 8.74 -23.12
CA ALA A 298 -11.01 9.47 -23.29
C ALA A 298 -11.22 10.93 -23.72
N PRO A 299 -11.98 11.77 -22.96
CA PRO A 299 -12.35 13.11 -23.37
C PRO A 299 -11.17 14.08 -23.46
N GLU A 300 -10.17 13.99 -22.55
CA GLU A 300 -9.01 14.88 -22.56
C GLU A 300 -8.00 14.50 -23.66
N LEU A 301 -7.80 13.22 -23.92
CA LEU A 301 -6.99 12.74 -25.04
C LEU A 301 -7.64 13.10 -26.38
N ARG A 302 -8.96 12.92 -26.51
CA ARG A 302 -9.74 13.35 -27.67
C ARG A 302 -9.55 14.83 -27.97
N LYS A 303 -9.64 15.67 -26.93
CA LYS A 303 -9.42 17.11 -27.07
C LYS A 303 -8.01 17.42 -27.61
N ALA A 304 -6.99 16.73 -27.09
CA ALA A 304 -5.61 16.87 -27.55
C ALA A 304 -5.45 16.40 -29.01
N VAL A 305 -5.97 15.21 -29.35
CA VAL A 305 -5.91 14.66 -30.71
C VAL A 305 -6.53 15.59 -31.75
N ARG A 306 -7.68 16.20 -31.42
CA ARG A 306 -8.36 17.14 -32.32
C ARG A 306 -7.69 18.49 -32.42
N GLY A 307 -6.99 18.93 -31.37
CA GLY A 307 -6.29 20.23 -31.37
C GLY A 307 -4.89 20.14 -31.96
N ASP A 308 -4.06 19.30 -31.39
CA ASP A 308 -2.62 19.24 -31.64
C ASP A 308 -2.19 17.96 -32.42
N GLY A 309 -3.13 17.04 -32.65
CA GLY A 309 -2.88 15.72 -33.20
C GLY A 309 -2.51 14.68 -32.13
N PRO A 310 -2.36 13.40 -32.51
CA PRO A 310 -1.97 12.35 -31.60
C PRO A 310 -0.57 12.60 -30.98
N PRO A 311 -0.37 12.29 -29.69
CA PRO A 311 0.92 12.45 -29.02
C PRO A 311 2.03 11.64 -29.72
N ASP A 312 3.29 12.07 -29.57
CA ASP A 312 4.43 11.45 -30.26
C ASP A 312 4.77 10.05 -29.73
N GLY A 313 4.40 9.72 -28.52
CA GLY A 313 4.70 8.43 -27.89
C GLY A 313 3.70 8.04 -26.80
N LEU A 314 3.84 6.80 -26.33
CA LEU A 314 3.10 6.31 -25.16
C LEU A 314 3.38 7.16 -23.91
N PRO A 315 2.44 7.27 -22.97
CA PRO A 315 2.66 8.02 -21.74
C PRO A 315 3.88 7.51 -20.95
N SER A 316 4.71 8.42 -20.50
CA SER A 316 5.82 8.12 -19.59
C SER A 316 5.33 7.99 -18.14
N ASP A 317 6.08 7.33 -17.27
CA ASP A 317 5.74 7.25 -15.84
C ASP A 317 5.62 8.65 -15.19
N GLY A 318 6.38 9.64 -15.69
CA GLY A 318 6.31 11.02 -15.23
C GLY A 318 4.98 11.74 -15.54
N ASP A 319 4.18 11.22 -16.48
CA ASP A 319 2.88 11.79 -16.84
C ASP A 319 1.78 11.39 -15.83
N PHE A 320 2.01 10.34 -15.03
CA PHE A 320 1.10 9.86 -13.98
C PHE A 320 1.30 10.55 -12.62
N GLY A 321 2.11 11.61 -12.58
CA GLY A 321 2.36 12.36 -11.35
C GLY A 321 1.17 13.20 -10.90
N PHE A 322 0.68 13.00 -9.68
CA PHE A 322 -0.48 13.70 -9.09
C PHE A 322 -0.25 15.18 -8.75
N ALA A 323 1.00 15.65 -8.75
CA ALA A 323 1.35 17.05 -8.46
C ALA A 323 1.27 17.97 -9.68
N GLY A 324 0.89 17.44 -10.84
CA GLY A 324 0.90 18.13 -12.12
C GLY A 324 -0.44 18.69 -12.58
N ASP A 325 -0.52 18.97 -13.87
CA ASP A 325 -1.73 19.36 -14.57
C ASP A 325 -2.72 18.18 -14.64
N ALA A 326 -3.95 18.39 -14.17
CA ALA A 326 -4.99 17.37 -14.16
C ALA A 326 -5.33 16.84 -15.58
N ALA A 327 -5.26 17.70 -16.61
CA ALA A 327 -5.50 17.29 -17.98
C ALA A 327 -4.36 16.42 -18.52
N ARG A 328 -3.10 16.68 -18.12
CA ARG A 328 -1.96 15.81 -18.45
C ARG A 328 -2.12 14.44 -17.82
N LEU A 329 -2.48 14.40 -16.54
CA LEU A 329 -2.74 13.14 -15.84
C LEU A 329 -3.86 12.34 -16.50
N ALA A 330 -5.00 12.99 -16.82
CA ALA A 330 -6.11 12.35 -17.51
C ALA A 330 -5.67 11.78 -18.87
N ARG A 331 -4.92 12.54 -19.67
CA ARG A 331 -4.39 12.06 -20.95
C ARG A 331 -3.44 10.87 -20.81
N ALA A 332 -2.68 10.78 -19.70
CA ALA A 332 -1.82 9.62 -19.44
C ALA A 332 -2.64 8.35 -19.19
N TYR A 333 -3.66 8.42 -18.32
CA TYR A 333 -4.60 7.31 -18.10
C TYR A 333 -5.32 6.91 -19.39
N GLU A 334 -5.92 7.86 -20.08
CA GLU A 334 -6.65 7.64 -21.34
C GLU A 334 -5.73 7.10 -22.43
N GLY A 335 -4.46 7.52 -22.46
CA GLY A 335 -3.43 7.03 -23.39
C GLY A 335 -3.05 5.57 -23.08
N GLY A 336 -2.83 5.24 -21.84
CA GLY A 336 -2.59 3.87 -21.40
C GLY A 336 -3.77 2.95 -21.71
N TRP A 337 -4.98 3.40 -21.37
CA TRP A 337 -6.22 2.69 -21.68
C TRP A 337 -6.39 2.41 -23.18
N THR A 338 -6.19 3.42 -24.06
CA THR A 338 -6.32 3.25 -25.51
C THR A 338 -5.25 2.33 -26.08
N ALA A 339 -4.03 2.33 -25.51
CA ALA A 339 -2.98 1.41 -25.93
C ALA A 339 -3.35 -0.05 -25.60
N CYS A 340 -3.80 -0.32 -24.36
CA CYS A 340 -4.27 -1.64 -23.95
C CYS A 340 -5.50 -2.09 -24.75
N ARG A 341 -6.43 -1.17 -25.02
CA ARG A 341 -7.61 -1.44 -25.84
C ARG A 341 -7.19 -1.81 -27.27
N MET A 342 -6.27 -1.08 -27.91
CA MET A 342 -5.76 -1.40 -29.23
C MET A 342 -5.11 -2.79 -29.27
N ILE A 343 -4.32 -3.15 -28.25
CA ILE A 343 -3.72 -4.50 -28.17
C ILE A 343 -4.84 -5.55 -28.13
N ALA A 344 -5.83 -5.37 -27.26
CA ALA A 344 -6.93 -6.32 -27.12
C ALA A 344 -7.76 -6.48 -28.39
N GLU A 345 -7.96 -5.42 -29.18
CA GLU A 345 -8.73 -5.43 -30.44
C GLU A 345 -7.96 -6.01 -31.59
N ARG A 346 -6.65 -5.76 -31.69
CA ARG A 346 -5.82 -6.16 -32.86
C ARG A 346 -5.17 -7.54 -32.70
N TRP A 347 -4.69 -7.85 -31.51
CA TRP A 347 -3.98 -9.10 -31.23
C TRP A 347 -4.83 -10.05 -30.36
N GLY A 348 -5.81 -9.53 -29.66
CA GLY A 348 -6.67 -10.31 -28.78
C GLY A 348 -6.41 -10.05 -27.29
N GLU A 349 -7.44 -10.32 -26.47
CA GLU A 349 -7.36 -10.14 -25.00
C GLU A 349 -6.32 -11.07 -24.36
N ARG A 350 -6.14 -12.27 -24.92
CA ARG A 350 -5.16 -13.23 -24.44
C ARG A 350 -3.73 -12.71 -24.65
N GLU A 351 -3.47 -12.08 -25.76
CA GLU A 351 -2.18 -11.51 -26.12
C GLU A 351 -1.89 -10.25 -25.28
N LEU A 352 -2.88 -9.41 -24.98
CA LEU A 352 -2.73 -8.30 -24.03
C LEU A 352 -2.31 -8.82 -22.64
N HIS A 353 -2.93 -9.90 -22.20
CA HIS A 353 -2.62 -10.54 -20.92
C HIS A 353 -1.20 -11.15 -20.93
N ALA A 354 -0.83 -11.89 -22.00
CA ALA A 354 0.49 -12.45 -22.15
C ALA A 354 1.58 -11.36 -22.22
N PHE A 355 1.30 -10.25 -22.91
CA PHE A 355 2.18 -9.09 -22.99
C PHE A 355 2.43 -8.47 -21.62
N TYR A 356 1.37 -8.26 -20.83
CA TYR A 356 1.50 -7.71 -19.47
C TYR A 356 2.44 -8.57 -18.61
N ARG A 357 2.23 -9.90 -18.63
CA ARG A 357 3.05 -10.85 -17.87
C ARG A 357 4.49 -10.90 -18.36
N ALA A 358 4.70 -10.93 -19.66
CA ALA A 358 6.04 -10.95 -20.24
C ALA A 358 6.86 -9.72 -19.81
N VAL A 359 6.24 -8.53 -19.78
CA VAL A 359 6.88 -7.32 -19.24
C VAL A 359 7.24 -7.50 -17.76
N GLY A 360 6.34 -8.06 -16.95
CA GLY A 360 6.57 -8.31 -15.51
C GLY A 360 7.68 -9.37 -15.26
N GLU A 361 7.77 -10.40 -16.10
CA GLU A 361 8.80 -11.46 -15.99
C GLU A 361 10.22 -10.93 -16.22
N HIS A 362 10.38 -9.80 -16.90
CA HIS A 362 11.70 -9.21 -17.17
C HIS A 362 12.41 -8.72 -15.91
N GLY A 363 11.69 -8.30 -14.89
CA GLY A 363 12.21 -7.85 -13.58
C GLY A 363 12.77 -6.43 -13.55
N GLU A 364 13.38 -5.93 -14.65
CA GLU A 364 13.92 -4.57 -14.78
C GLU A 364 13.32 -3.84 -15.98
N ARG A 365 13.27 -2.50 -15.95
CA ARG A 365 12.62 -1.67 -16.96
C ARG A 365 13.30 -1.70 -18.35
N PRO A 366 14.63 -1.57 -18.48
CA PRO A 366 15.27 -1.47 -19.78
C PRO A 366 15.05 -2.71 -20.63
N GLY A 367 14.48 -2.53 -21.84
CA GLY A 367 14.22 -3.61 -22.79
C GLY A 367 12.93 -4.40 -22.53
N ALA A 368 12.31 -4.30 -21.35
CA ALA A 368 11.18 -5.15 -20.98
C ALA A 368 9.96 -5.01 -21.91
N VAL A 369 9.62 -3.78 -22.28
CA VAL A 369 8.50 -3.51 -23.19
C VAL A 369 8.84 -3.93 -24.61
N GLU A 370 10.04 -3.60 -25.08
CA GLU A 370 10.53 -3.90 -26.43
C GLU A 370 10.57 -5.41 -26.67
N GLU A 371 11.19 -6.17 -25.79
CA GLU A 371 11.30 -7.63 -25.90
C GLU A 371 9.94 -8.32 -25.79
N ALA A 372 9.06 -7.86 -24.90
CA ALA A 372 7.72 -8.39 -24.79
C ALA A 372 6.86 -8.07 -26.04
N MET A 373 7.00 -6.88 -26.64
CA MET A 373 6.32 -6.53 -27.89
C MET A 373 6.77 -7.41 -29.06
N GLU A 374 8.06 -7.64 -29.18
CA GLU A 374 8.59 -8.50 -30.24
C GLU A 374 8.16 -9.95 -30.04
N SER A 375 8.27 -10.48 -28.83
CA SER A 375 8.00 -11.90 -28.55
C SER A 375 6.51 -12.25 -28.52
N VAL A 376 5.64 -11.35 -28.02
CA VAL A 376 4.22 -11.64 -27.83
C VAL A 376 3.37 -11.04 -28.96
N LEU A 377 3.65 -9.79 -29.34
CA LEU A 377 2.82 -9.07 -30.32
C LEU A 377 3.42 -9.11 -31.74
N GLY A 378 4.69 -9.55 -31.89
CA GLY A 378 5.37 -9.63 -33.18
C GLY A 378 5.60 -8.24 -33.82
N THR A 379 5.77 -7.21 -33.01
CA THR A 379 5.95 -5.82 -33.46
C THR A 379 7.04 -5.10 -32.66
N THR A 380 7.67 -4.10 -33.24
CA THR A 380 8.61 -3.23 -32.51
C THR A 380 7.87 -2.15 -31.72
N LEU A 381 8.50 -1.53 -30.73
CA LEU A 381 7.91 -0.40 -30.00
C LEU A 381 7.64 0.80 -30.93
N GLU A 382 8.52 1.04 -31.92
CA GLU A 382 8.34 2.10 -32.92
C GLU A 382 7.10 1.86 -33.79
N ASP A 383 6.97 0.65 -34.37
CA ASP A 383 5.81 0.28 -35.18
C ASP A 383 4.52 0.25 -34.38
N PHE A 384 4.56 -0.23 -33.14
CA PHE A 384 3.42 -0.20 -32.22
C PHE A 384 2.99 1.24 -31.96
N THR A 385 3.93 2.14 -31.63
CA THR A 385 3.64 3.56 -31.39
C THR A 385 3.03 4.22 -32.62
N ALA A 386 3.57 3.94 -33.82
CA ALA A 386 3.00 4.43 -35.06
C ALA A 386 1.57 3.90 -35.31
N GLN A 387 1.30 2.63 -34.97
CA GLN A 387 -0.03 2.04 -35.06
C GLN A 387 -1.00 2.66 -34.03
N TRP A 388 -0.54 2.88 -32.79
CA TRP A 388 -1.34 3.51 -31.75
C TRP A 388 -1.71 4.97 -32.11
N ARG A 389 -0.79 5.75 -32.67
CA ARG A 389 -1.08 7.11 -33.14
C ARG A 389 -2.16 7.13 -34.24
N ARG A 390 -2.12 6.18 -35.19
CA ARG A 390 -3.19 6.02 -36.20
C ARG A 390 -4.51 5.63 -35.54
N TYR A 391 -4.48 4.68 -34.61
CA TYR A 391 -5.66 4.26 -33.85
C TYR A 391 -6.30 5.42 -33.09
N LEU A 392 -5.51 6.28 -32.45
CA LEU A 392 -6.02 7.48 -31.79
C LEU A 392 -6.67 8.47 -32.78
N HIS A 393 -6.08 8.64 -33.96
CA HIS A 393 -6.66 9.47 -34.99
C HIS A 393 -8.02 8.94 -35.47
N ASP A 394 -8.14 7.63 -35.65
CA ASP A 394 -9.36 6.98 -36.15
C ASP A 394 -10.49 6.95 -35.10
N GLU A 395 -10.15 6.75 -33.82
CA GLU A 395 -11.13 6.60 -32.74
C GLU A 395 -11.52 7.94 -32.06
N LEU A 396 -10.65 8.95 -32.10
CA LEU A 396 -10.82 10.20 -31.34
C LEU A 396 -10.75 11.47 -32.20
N GLY A 397 -10.31 11.35 -33.46
CA GLY A 397 -10.14 12.46 -34.41
C GLY A 397 -11.40 13.12 -34.97
#